data_1349c786a0e5bbdb0187d7ccaef11111
#
_entry.id   1349c786a0e5bbdb0187d7ccaef11111
#
_cell.length_a   1.000
_cell.length_b   1.000
_cell.length_c   1.000
_cell.angle_alpha   90.00
_cell.angle_beta   90.00
_cell.angle_gamma   90.00
#
_symmetry.space_group_name_H-M   'P 1'
#
loop_
_entity.id
_entity.type
_entity.pdbx_description
1 polymer ?
#
loop_
_entity_poly.entity_id
_entity_poly.type
_entity_poly.pdbx_seq_one_letter_code
_entity_poly.pdbx_strand_id
1 'polypeptide(L)'
;MKKPDNRSSMDHSASNTQAKRPIAMMSWAVLLIGLAAIAFAIYSVQNITKEEPIETITREGVITQIQQLNRLQTVAFSVDTVITSERPGSWMKLWQDEQKGLFIARGRVEAGIDLSALTPEMVQVVQPEPISGDDVQNTEATSASMMPQINITLPPSEIFSVYLDDIEIYDWQTGAFGLMQVDPKILTQAQNMAKKEVLERACRGDVMNMALQNAQTQLQQLFALTGATVTVTTQGAGACQLPVTTASAS
;
A
#
# COMPACT_ATOMS: atom_id res chain seq x y z
N MET A 1 -81.63 17.80 -79.21
CA MET A 1 -81.52 16.91 -80.33
C MET A 1 -80.76 15.64 -79.88
N LYS A 2 -81.47 14.56 -79.83
CA LYS A 2 -81.18 13.18 -80.10
C LYS A 2 -80.39 12.41 -79.06
N LYS A 3 -81.10 11.60 -78.28
CA LYS A 3 -80.89 10.20 -77.83
C LYS A 3 -80.36 9.34 -78.99
N PRO A 4 -79.89 8.14 -78.81
CA PRO A 4 -80.19 7.06 -77.86
C PRO A 4 -79.04 6.16 -77.50
N ASP A 5 -79.22 5.37 -76.39
CA ASP A 5 -79.34 3.93 -76.30
C ASP A 5 -78.05 3.08 -76.63
N ASN A 6 -77.64 2.16 -75.86
CA ASN A 6 -78.21 0.82 -75.67
C ASN A 6 -77.24 -0.10 -74.88
N ARG A 7 -77.79 -0.79 -73.90
CA ARG A 7 -77.64 -2.22 -73.58
C ARG A 7 -76.28 -2.88 -73.73
N SER A 8 -75.83 -3.52 -72.71
CA SER A 8 -76.04 -4.99 -72.51
C SER A 8 -75.12 -5.47 -71.40
N SER A 9 -75.68 -5.89 -70.29
CA SER A 9 -75.72 -7.21 -69.68
C SER A 9 -74.53 -8.12 -70.03
N MET A 10 -73.87 -8.61 -69.00
CA MET A 10 -73.78 -9.99 -68.62
C MET A 10 -72.80 -10.22 -67.46
N ASP A 11 -73.41 -10.73 -66.43
CA ASP A 11 -72.98 -11.73 -65.54
C ASP A 11 -71.55 -12.27 -65.73
N HIS A 12 -70.80 -12.36 -64.68
CA HIS A 12 -70.24 -13.62 -64.19
C HIS A 12 -69.72 -13.42 -62.74
N SER A 13 -70.51 -13.93 -61.83
CA SER A 13 -70.15 -15.07 -60.99
C SER A 13 -68.88 -14.95 -60.21
N ALA A 14 -69.10 -14.67 -58.95
CA ALA A 14 -68.51 -15.35 -57.78
C ALA A 14 -67.12 -15.93 -57.85
N SER A 15 -66.20 -15.46 -57.08
CA SER A 15 -65.50 -16.38 -56.23
C SER A 15 -65.08 -15.61 -54.91
N ASN A 16 -65.85 -15.90 -53.93
CA ASN A 16 -65.57 -15.52 -52.53
C ASN A 16 -64.41 -16.38 -52.04
N THR A 17 -63.19 -15.94 -52.24
CA THR A 17 -62.03 -16.52 -51.57
C THR A 17 -61.88 -15.80 -50.25
N GLN A 18 -62.52 -16.34 -49.23
CA GLN A 18 -62.22 -16.01 -47.83
C GLN A 18 -60.75 -16.36 -47.59
N ALA A 19 -59.91 -15.34 -47.55
CA ALA A 19 -58.58 -15.43 -46.98
C ALA A 19 -58.75 -15.75 -45.49
N LYS A 20 -58.57 -17.04 -45.16
CA LYS A 20 -58.41 -17.45 -43.76
C LYS A 20 -57.23 -16.69 -43.20
N ARG A 21 -57.52 -15.72 -42.37
CA ARG A 21 -56.55 -14.91 -41.60
C ARG A 21 -55.64 -15.86 -40.85
N PRO A 22 -54.32 -15.68 -40.89
CA PRO A 22 -53.36 -16.54 -40.15
C PRO A 22 -53.30 -16.06 -38.68
N ILE A 23 -54.44 -16.00 -37.99
CA ILE A 23 -54.53 -15.64 -36.56
C ILE A 23 -53.82 -16.71 -35.73
N ALA A 24 -53.81 -17.97 -36.18
CA ALA A 24 -53.12 -19.06 -35.52
C ALA A 24 -51.58 -18.94 -35.60
N MET A 25 -51.00 -18.41 -36.67
CA MET A 25 -49.55 -18.21 -36.79
C MET A 25 -49.06 -17.04 -35.89
N MET A 26 -49.87 -16.00 -35.76
CA MET A 26 -49.54 -14.83 -34.94
C MET A 26 -49.55 -15.16 -33.44
N SER A 27 -50.47 -16.04 -32.98
CA SER A 27 -50.55 -16.47 -31.60
C SER A 27 -49.34 -17.38 -31.20
N TRP A 28 -48.88 -18.21 -32.17
CA TRP A 28 -47.69 -19.05 -31.94
C TRP A 28 -46.40 -18.23 -31.91
N ALA A 29 -46.29 -17.18 -32.70
CA ALA A 29 -45.15 -16.26 -32.66
C ALA A 29 -45.06 -15.51 -31.31
N VAL A 30 -46.17 -15.06 -30.78
CA VAL A 30 -46.22 -14.39 -29.46
C VAL A 30 -45.84 -15.36 -28.34
N LEU A 31 -46.30 -16.62 -28.42
CA LEU A 31 -45.96 -17.65 -27.44
C LEU A 31 -44.47 -18.01 -27.46
N LEU A 32 -43.85 -18.08 -28.63
CA LEU A 32 -42.40 -18.33 -28.79
C LEU A 32 -41.56 -17.17 -28.27
N ILE A 33 -42.00 -15.91 -28.53
CA ILE A 33 -41.32 -14.71 -28.00
C ILE A 33 -41.43 -14.67 -26.46
N GLY A 34 -42.58 -15.03 -25.91
CA GLY A 34 -42.78 -15.13 -24.46
C GLY A 34 -41.87 -16.17 -23.80
N LEU A 35 -41.77 -17.38 -24.43
CA LEU A 35 -40.85 -18.43 -23.96
C LEU A 35 -39.39 -18.02 -24.07
N ALA A 36 -38.99 -17.36 -25.15
CA ALA A 36 -37.63 -16.84 -25.32
C ALA A 36 -37.29 -15.76 -24.28
N ALA A 37 -38.23 -14.87 -23.98
CA ALA A 37 -38.05 -13.86 -22.94
C ALA A 37 -37.89 -14.46 -21.53
N ILE A 38 -38.70 -15.51 -21.21
CA ILE A 38 -38.59 -16.23 -19.95
C ILE A 38 -37.26 -16.98 -19.87
N ALA A 39 -36.85 -17.65 -20.93
CA ALA A 39 -35.56 -18.36 -21.01
C ALA A 39 -34.40 -17.37 -20.87
N PHE A 40 -34.48 -16.18 -21.47
CA PHE A 40 -33.48 -15.12 -21.35
C PHE A 40 -33.45 -14.54 -19.94
N ALA A 41 -34.61 -14.36 -19.29
CA ALA A 41 -34.68 -13.91 -17.91
C ALA A 41 -34.06 -14.94 -16.96
N ILE A 42 -34.36 -16.25 -17.13
CA ILE A 42 -33.76 -17.32 -16.32
C ILE A 42 -32.24 -17.38 -16.55
N TYR A 43 -31.77 -17.26 -17.79
CA TYR A 43 -30.35 -17.22 -18.13
C TYR A 43 -29.65 -16.00 -17.50
N SER A 44 -30.28 -14.83 -17.53
CA SER A 44 -29.76 -13.61 -16.91
C SER A 44 -29.68 -13.75 -15.36
N VAL A 45 -30.69 -14.33 -14.73
CA VAL A 45 -30.68 -14.57 -13.27
C VAL A 45 -29.60 -15.59 -12.90
N GLN A 46 -29.43 -16.67 -13.67
CA GLN A 46 -28.37 -17.66 -13.41
C GLN A 46 -26.96 -17.10 -13.61
N ASN A 47 -26.79 -16.11 -14.50
CA ASN A 47 -25.50 -15.44 -14.67
C ASN A 47 -25.23 -14.35 -13.60
N ILE A 48 -26.27 -13.80 -12.97
CA ILE A 48 -26.12 -12.86 -11.84
C ILE A 48 -25.84 -13.61 -10.54
N THR A 49 -26.26 -14.87 -10.42
CA THR A 49 -25.95 -15.75 -9.27
C THR A 49 -24.64 -16.55 -9.46
N LYS A 50 -23.73 -16.11 -10.31
CA LYS A 50 -22.34 -16.47 -10.11
C LYS A 50 -21.92 -15.76 -8.81
N GLU A 51 -21.99 -16.49 -7.71
CA GLU A 51 -21.33 -16.13 -6.46
C GLU A 51 -19.92 -15.68 -6.86
N GLU A 52 -19.63 -14.39 -6.67
CA GLU A 52 -18.24 -13.96 -6.66
C GLU A 52 -17.56 -14.88 -5.66
N PRO A 53 -16.46 -15.55 -6.03
CA PRO A 53 -15.74 -16.37 -5.08
C PRO A 53 -15.49 -15.47 -3.87
N ILE A 54 -16.03 -15.84 -2.72
CA ILE A 54 -15.71 -15.19 -1.45
C ILE A 54 -14.20 -15.22 -1.43
N GLU A 55 -13.59 -14.05 -1.54
CA GLU A 55 -12.14 -13.90 -1.55
C GLU A 55 -11.67 -14.38 -0.19
N THR A 56 -11.40 -15.68 -0.10
CA THR A 56 -10.89 -16.28 1.12
C THR A 56 -9.53 -15.69 1.37
N ILE A 57 -9.41 -14.95 2.47
CA ILE A 57 -8.12 -14.39 2.90
C ILE A 57 -7.18 -15.56 3.14
N THR A 58 -6.23 -15.75 2.22
CA THR A 58 -5.20 -16.79 2.32
C THR A 58 -3.94 -16.21 2.92
N ARG A 59 -3.15 -17.05 3.60
CA ARG A 59 -1.84 -16.66 4.14
C ARG A 59 -0.94 -16.07 3.06
N GLU A 60 -0.87 -16.73 1.91
CA GLU A 60 -0.04 -16.34 0.78
C GLU A 60 -0.47 -14.99 0.20
N GLY A 61 -1.78 -14.73 0.14
CA GLY A 61 -2.33 -13.46 -0.28
C GLY A 61 -1.94 -12.32 0.67
N VAL A 62 -2.05 -12.54 1.97
CA VAL A 62 -1.63 -11.56 2.99
C VAL A 62 -0.14 -11.26 2.90
N ILE A 63 0.71 -12.30 2.80
CA ILE A 63 2.16 -12.14 2.66
C ILE A 63 2.49 -11.33 1.41
N THR A 64 1.94 -11.70 0.27
CA THR A 64 2.18 -11.02 -1.00
C THR A 64 1.77 -9.55 -0.93
N GLN A 65 0.62 -9.26 -0.34
CA GLN A 65 0.12 -7.90 -0.16
C GLN A 65 1.06 -7.07 0.72
N ILE A 66 1.54 -7.63 1.82
CA ILE A 66 2.46 -6.95 2.73
C ILE A 66 3.83 -6.76 2.06
N GLN A 67 4.37 -7.80 1.42
CA GLN A 67 5.66 -7.73 0.75
C GLN A 67 5.70 -6.74 -0.41
N GLN A 68 4.57 -6.47 -1.06
CA GLN A 68 4.46 -5.42 -2.09
C GLN A 68 4.74 -4.01 -1.53
N LEU A 69 4.54 -3.79 -0.25
CA LEU A 69 4.91 -2.53 0.41
C LEU A 69 6.43 -2.38 0.54
N ASN A 70 7.17 -3.47 0.42
CA ASN A 70 8.64 -3.55 0.48
C ASN A 70 9.19 -2.97 1.79
N ARG A 71 9.51 -1.67 1.82
CA ARG A 71 9.96 -0.96 3.03
C ARG A 71 8.85 -0.09 3.58
N LEU A 72 8.46 -0.34 4.82
CA LEU A 72 7.49 0.48 5.54
C LEU A 72 8.24 1.52 6.38
N GLN A 73 8.49 2.69 5.79
CA GLN A 73 9.05 3.82 6.52
C GLN A 73 7.97 4.40 7.43
N THR A 74 8.19 4.33 8.72
CA THR A 74 7.18 4.72 9.72
C THR A 74 7.58 5.92 10.56
N VAL A 75 8.88 6.26 10.56
CA VAL A 75 9.42 7.41 11.29
C VAL A 75 10.41 8.16 10.42
N ALA A 76 10.30 9.49 10.45
CA ALA A 76 11.32 10.43 10.00
C ALA A 76 11.68 11.33 11.19
N PHE A 77 12.81 11.04 11.84
CA PHE A 77 13.26 11.75 13.03
C PHE A 77 14.22 12.87 12.62
N SER A 78 13.80 14.12 12.79
CA SER A 78 14.63 15.31 12.49
C SER A 78 15.32 15.83 13.72
N VAL A 79 16.59 16.23 13.60
CA VAL A 79 17.40 16.74 14.69
C VAL A 79 18.38 17.79 14.19
N ASP A 80 18.53 18.85 15.00
CA ASP A 80 19.57 19.86 14.83
C ASP A 80 20.74 19.54 15.76
N THR A 81 21.97 19.65 15.25
CA THR A 81 23.16 19.37 16.03
C THR A 81 24.28 20.37 15.74
N VAL A 82 25.12 20.60 16.72
CA VAL A 82 26.30 21.45 16.60
C VAL A 82 27.53 20.56 16.52
N ILE A 83 28.31 20.74 15.47
CA ILE A 83 29.54 19.97 15.19
C ILE A 83 30.74 20.90 15.22
N THR A 84 31.74 20.49 15.94
CA THR A 84 33.06 21.13 15.88
C THR A 84 34.00 20.24 15.06
N SER A 85 34.55 20.76 13.99
CA SER A 85 35.59 20.08 13.21
C SER A 85 36.89 20.85 13.31
N GLU A 86 37.94 20.16 13.72
CA GLU A 86 39.26 20.74 13.99
C GLU A 86 40.30 20.02 13.13
N ARG A 87 41.25 20.80 12.62
CA ARG A 87 42.48 20.29 12.01
C ARG A 87 43.66 20.79 12.80
N PRO A 88 44.39 19.89 13.48
CA PRO A 88 45.56 20.32 14.23
C PRO A 88 46.66 20.81 13.30
N GLY A 89 47.35 21.87 13.71
CA GLY A 89 48.49 22.41 13.00
C GLY A 89 49.63 21.40 12.88
N SER A 90 50.29 21.37 11.73
CA SER A 90 51.30 20.35 11.42
C SER A 90 52.75 20.82 11.58
N TRP A 91 53.03 22.11 11.64
CA TRP A 91 54.40 22.62 11.64
C TRP A 91 54.94 22.85 13.05
N MET A 92 55.82 21.97 13.53
CA MET A 92 56.64 22.01 14.77
C MET A 92 55.90 22.36 16.06
N LYS A 93 54.55 22.30 16.10
CA LYS A 93 53.73 22.67 17.26
C LYS A 93 53.93 24.12 17.81
N LEU A 94 54.64 24.94 17.09
CA LEU A 94 55.04 26.30 17.48
C LEU A 94 54.25 27.39 16.77
N TRP A 95 53.63 27.09 15.61
CA TRP A 95 52.82 28.05 14.87
C TRP A 95 51.47 27.45 14.52
N GLN A 96 50.43 28.17 14.84
CA GLN A 96 49.04 27.75 14.75
C GLN A 96 48.55 27.86 13.32
N ASP A 97 48.77 26.83 12.51
CA ASP A 97 48.00 26.58 11.32
C ASP A 97 46.78 25.70 11.62
N GLU A 98 46.34 25.67 12.90
CA GLU A 98 45.12 25.06 13.36
C GLU A 98 43.91 25.73 12.74
N GLN A 99 43.04 24.92 12.15
CA GLN A 99 41.76 25.39 11.66
C GLN A 99 40.65 24.74 12.47
N LYS A 100 39.70 25.55 12.91
CA LYS A 100 38.55 25.12 13.68
C LYS A 100 37.28 25.70 13.08
N GLY A 101 36.34 24.82 12.75
CA GLY A 101 35.02 25.21 12.29
C GLY A 101 33.93 24.73 13.25
N LEU A 102 33.00 25.65 13.55
CA LEU A 102 31.75 25.33 14.26
C LEU A 102 30.64 25.33 13.24
N PHE A 103 29.93 24.20 13.15
CA PHE A 103 28.88 23.98 12.18
C PHE A 103 27.57 23.66 12.90
N ILE A 104 26.47 24.21 12.39
CA ILE A 104 25.13 23.81 12.76
C ILE A 104 24.64 22.89 11.62
N ALA A 105 24.35 21.64 11.96
CA ALA A 105 23.87 20.66 11.01
C ALA A 105 22.44 20.27 11.36
N ARG A 106 21.57 20.31 10.37
CA ARG A 106 20.21 19.76 10.44
C ARG A 106 20.18 18.46 9.67
N GLY A 107 19.69 17.40 10.32
CA GLY A 107 19.63 16.11 9.67
C GLY A 107 18.34 15.36 10.01
N ARG A 108 18.13 14.30 9.24
CA ARG A 108 16.95 13.43 9.37
C ARG A 108 17.37 11.98 9.28
N VAL A 109 16.77 11.16 10.18
CA VAL A 109 16.92 9.71 10.20
C VAL A 109 15.58 9.11 9.82
N GLU A 110 15.61 8.23 8.83
CA GLU A 110 14.45 7.45 8.41
C GLU A 110 14.56 6.03 8.94
N ALA A 111 13.55 5.60 9.68
CA ALA A 111 13.46 4.27 10.27
C ALA A 111 12.13 3.61 9.97
N GLY A 112 12.12 2.29 9.97
CA GLY A 112 10.93 1.52 9.65
C GLY A 112 11.15 0.03 9.73
N ILE A 113 10.35 -0.72 9.00
CA ILE A 113 10.38 -2.18 8.90
C ILE A 113 10.61 -2.58 7.45
N ASP A 114 11.57 -3.47 7.21
CA ASP A 114 11.71 -4.12 5.91
C ASP A 114 10.74 -5.31 5.81
N LEU A 115 9.64 -5.08 5.12
CA LEU A 115 8.60 -6.09 4.94
C LEU A 115 8.98 -7.15 3.90
N SER A 116 10.05 -6.95 3.13
CA SER A 116 10.57 -7.98 2.24
C SER A 116 11.20 -9.16 3.00
N ALA A 117 11.60 -8.92 4.25
CA ALA A 117 12.10 -9.93 5.17
C ALA A 117 11.00 -10.76 5.85
N LEU A 118 9.71 -10.48 5.56
CA LEU A 118 8.60 -11.23 6.12
C LEU A 118 8.58 -12.65 5.55
N THR A 119 8.57 -13.64 6.43
CA THR A 119 8.51 -15.06 6.05
C THR A 119 7.10 -15.64 6.29
N PRO A 120 6.74 -16.75 5.62
CA PRO A 120 5.43 -17.39 5.82
C PRO A 120 5.14 -17.79 7.27
N GLU A 121 6.16 -18.09 8.08
CA GLU A 121 6.01 -18.44 9.48
C GLU A 121 5.60 -17.25 10.35
N MET A 122 5.86 -16.03 9.88
CA MET A 122 5.51 -14.77 10.57
C MET A 122 4.05 -14.36 10.37
N VAL A 123 3.32 -15.04 9.49
CA VAL A 123 1.91 -14.74 9.20
C VAL A 123 1.06 -15.98 9.42
N GLN A 124 0.09 -15.88 10.31
CA GLN A 124 -0.87 -16.92 10.59
C GLN A 124 -2.28 -16.40 10.31
N VAL A 125 -3.02 -17.11 9.47
CA VAL A 125 -4.41 -16.81 9.15
C VAL A 125 -5.27 -17.93 9.73
N VAL A 126 -6.15 -17.56 10.67
CA VAL A 126 -7.14 -18.46 11.26
C VAL A 126 -8.49 -18.12 10.66
N GLN A 127 -9.02 -19.05 9.86
CA GLN A 127 -10.35 -18.90 9.30
C GLN A 127 -11.40 -19.33 10.33
N PRO A 128 -12.56 -18.64 10.39
CA PRO A 128 -13.65 -19.09 11.23
C PRO A 128 -14.13 -20.46 10.78
N GLU A 129 -14.29 -21.40 11.71
CA GLU A 129 -14.92 -22.67 11.40
C GLU A 129 -16.41 -22.45 11.10
N PRO A 130 -16.97 -23.09 10.06
CA PRO A 130 -18.41 -23.03 9.81
C PRO A 130 -19.14 -23.65 10.99
N ILE A 131 -19.98 -22.87 11.65
CA ILE A 131 -20.81 -23.35 12.75
C ILE A 131 -21.77 -24.40 12.20
N SER A 132 -21.52 -25.68 12.46
CA SER A 132 -22.47 -26.75 12.22
C SER A 132 -23.60 -26.53 13.20
N GLY A 133 -24.77 -26.12 12.66
CA GLY A 133 -25.90 -25.66 13.44
C GLY A 133 -26.43 -26.64 14.45
N ASP A 134 -26.21 -26.42 15.74
CA ASP A 134 -27.09 -26.82 16.82
C ASP A 134 -26.97 -25.95 18.09
N ASP A 135 -26.04 -24.97 18.14
CA ASP A 135 -25.85 -24.12 19.32
C ASP A 135 -26.07 -22.63 19.04
N VAL A 136 -27.29 -22.23 18.63
CA VAL A 136 -27.67 -20.84 18.49
C VAL A 136 -28.25 -20.31 19.81
N GLN A 137 -27.42 -20.03 20.80
CA GLN A 137 -27.88 -19.36 22.02
C GLN A 137 -26.98 -18.26 22.60
N ASN A 138 -25.95 -17.77 21.90
CA ASN A 138 -25.19 -16.59 22.34
C ASN A 138 -24.83 -15.66 21.16
N THR A 139 -25.71 -14.72 20.88
CA THR A 139 -25.66 -13.87 19.67
C THR A 139 -24.49 -12.88 19.63
N GLU A 140 -23.87 -12.51 20.74
CA GLU A 140 -22.77 -11.55 20.77
C GLU A 140 -21.39 -12.20 20.62
N ALA A 141 -21.18 -13.41 21.13
CA ALA A 141 -19.94 -14.15 20.92
C ALA A 141 -19.81 -14.73 19.49
N THR A 142 -20.93 -14.95 18.83
CA THR A 142 -21.00 -15.55 17.48
C THR A 142 -20.47 -14.61 16.39
N SER A 143 -20.64 -13.31 16.53
CA SER A 143 -20.20 -12.34 15.51
C SER A 143 -18.68 -12.19 15.46
N ALA A 144 -17.99 -12.30 16.59
CA ALA A 144 -16.53 -12.24 16.65
C ALA A 144 -15.87 -13.52 16.09
N SER A 145 -16.57 -14.64 16.14
CA SER A 145 -16.09 -15.94 15.61
C SER A 145 -16.26 -16.06 14.09
N MET A 146 -17.00 -15.14 13.45
CA MET A 146 -17.22 -15.16 11.99
C MET A 146 -16.20 -14.36 11.21
N MET A 147 -15.31 -13.62 11.87
CA MET A 147 -14.28 -12.82 11.19
C MET A 147 -12.96 -13.57 11.12
N PRO A 148 -12.28 -13.58 9.97
CA PRO A 148 -10.95 -14.17 9.87
C PRO A 148 -9.99 -13.44 10.82
N GLN A 149 -9.16 -14.19 11.51
CA GLN A 149 -8.13 -13.65 12.39
C GLN A 149 -6.77 -13.77 11.72
N ILE A 150 -6.01 -12.67 11.69
CA ILE A 150 -4.69 -12.63 11.11
C ILE A 150 -3.71 -12.23 12.21
N ASN A 151 -2.74 -13.07 12.49
CA ASN A 151 -1.63 -12.78 13.39
C ASN A 151 -0.38 -12.54 12.58
N ILE A 152 0.21 -11.36 12.71
CA ILE A 152 1.40 -10.95 11.97
C ILE A 152 2.51 -10.66 12.98
N THR A 153 3.67 -11.27 12.80
CA THR A 153 4.89 -10.96 13.56
C THR A 153 5.83 -10.18 12.66
N LEU A 154 6.03 -8.90 12.96
CA LEU A 154 6.89 -8.03 12.15
C LEU A 154 8.37 -8.33 12.38
N PRO A 155 9.21 -8.24 11.33
CA PRO A 155 10.66 -8.21 11.46
C PRO A 155 11.12 -7.07 12.37
N PRO A 156 12.37 -7.09 12.86
CA PRO A 156 12.90 -6.00 13.67
C PRO A 156 12.96 -4.69 12.88
N SER A 157 12.82 -3.57 13.60
CA SER A 157 12.99 -2.25 12.98
C SER A 157 14.43 -2.00 12.56
N GLU A 158 14.63 -1.18 11.54
CA GLU A 158 15.96 -0.81 11.05
C GLU A 158 16.02 0.65 10.59
N ILE A 159 17.24 1.18 10.54
CA ILE A 159 17.52 2.50 9.98
C ILE A 159 17.68 2.35 8.47
N PHE A 160 16.85 3.04 7.69
CA PHE A 160 16.94 3.03 6.23
C PHE A 160 17.98 4.02 5.70
N SER A 161 18.00 5.22 6.31
CA SER A 161 18.85 6.30 5.79
C SER A 161 19.10 7.37 6.83
N VAL A 162 20.22 8.08 6.66
CA VAL A 162 20.57 9.28 7.40
C VAL A 162 20.92 10.36 6.41
N TYR A 163 20.14 11.42 6.42
CA TYR A 163 20.33 12.58 5.56
C TYR A 163 20.82 13.78 6.35
N LEU A 164 21.60 14.63 5.72
CA LEU A 164 21.82 16.01 6.15
C LEU A 164 20.99 16.89 5.24
N ASP A 165 20.01 17.56 5.80
CA ASP A 165 19.14 18.48 5.07
C ASP A 165 19.86 19.81 4.85
N ASP A 166 20.66 20.25 5.84
CA ASP A 166 21.42 21.48 5.80
C ASP A 166 22.66 21.40 6.71
N ILE A 167 23.72 22.14 6.32
CA ILE A 167 24.89 22.36 7.16
C ILE A 167 25.34 23.81 7.01
N GLU A 168 25.26 24.57 8.07
CA GLU A 168 25.60 25.97 8.12
C GLU A 168 26.90 26.19 8.90
N ILE A 169 27.79 27.02 8.40
CA ILE A 169 29.00 27.43 9.09
C ILE A 169 28.63 28.54 10.05
N TYR A 170 28.66 28.27 11.34
CA TYR A 170 28.36 29.26 12.38
C TYR A 170 29.57 30.12 12.71
N ASP A 171 30.73 29.49 12.88
CA ASP A 171 31.99 30.19 13.18
C ASP A 171 33.16 29.46 12.50
N TRP A 172 34.13 30.24 12.09
CA TRP A 172 35.31 29.69 11.43
C TRP A 172 36.56 30.40 11.93
N GLN A 173 37.46 29.67 12.53
CA GLN A 173 38.74 30.16 12.98
C GLN A 173 39.85 29.56 12.10
N THR A 174 40.59 30.41 11.43
CA THR A 174 41.80 30.04 10.68
C THR A 174 43.02 30.56 11.43
N GLY A 175 44.01 29.68 11.62
CA GLY A 175 45.31 30.05 12.14
C GLY A 175 46.05 31.04 11.26
N ALA A 176 47.19 31.50 11.72
CA ALA A 176 48.06 32.46 11.00
C ALA A 176 47.34 33.75 10.59
N PHE A 177 46.61 34.38 11.48
CA PHE A 177 45.93 35.68 11.25
C PHE A 177 44.87 35.67 10.11
N GLY A 178 44.31 34.54 9.78
CA GLY A 178 43.27 34.42 8.74
C GLY A 178 43.80 34.42 7.31
N LEU A 179 45.10 34.28 7.12
CA LEU A 179 45.73 34.27 5.79
C LEU A 179 45.71 32.90 5.09
N MET A 180 45.32 31.85 5.79
CA MET A 180 45.29 30.49 5.21
C MET A 180 43.93 30.20 4.55
N GLN A 181 44.00 29.54 3.40
CA GLN A 181 42.81 29.06 2.71
C GLN A 181 42.15 27.92 3.50
N VAL A 182 40.83 27.91 3.53
CA VAL A 182 40.01 26.85 4.16
C VAL A 182 40.31 25.52 3.46
N ASP A 183 40.64 24.49 4.22
CA ASP A 183 40.81 23.13 3.68
C ASP A 183 39.44 22.49 3.44
N PRO A 184 39.06 22.14 2.20
CA PRO A 184 37.78 21.51 1.88
C PRO A 184 37.54 20.19 2.66
N LYS A 185 38.61 19.52 3.12
CA LYS A 185 38.52 18.29 3.91
C LYS A 185 37.82 18.49 5.25
N ILE A 186 37.91 19.70 5.82
CA ILE A 186 37.23 20.01 7.10
C ILE A 186 35.71 19.94 6.91
N LEU A 187 35.17 20.43 5.80
CA LEU A 187 33.74 20.33 5.52
C LEU A 187 33.29 18.87 5.34
N THR A 188 34.04 18.08 4.60
CA THR A 188 33.76 16.64 4.45
C THR A 188 33.80 15.92 5.80
N GLN A 189 34.77 16.25 6.64
CA GLN A 189 34.87 15.71 8.00
C GLN A 189 33.68 16.15 8.84
N ALA A 190 33.29 17.42 8.82
CA ALA A 190 32.13 17.94 9.52
C ALA A 190 30.84 17.23 9.08
N GLN A 191 30.65 17.03 7.78
CA GLN A 191 29.49 16.29 7.25
C GLN A 191 29.42 14.84 7.78
N ASN A 192 30.54 14.13 7.79
CA ASN A 192 30.59 12.77 8.33
C ASN A 192 30.32 12.72 9.84
N MET A 193 30.88 13.68 10.59
CA MET A 193 30.62 13.83 12.02
C MET A 193 29.16 14.18 12.29
N ALA A 194 28.58 15.06 11.47
CA ALA A 194 27.18 15.45 11.56
C ALA A 194 26.26 14.25 11.35
N LYS A 195 26.46 13.45 10.29
CA LYS A 195 25.67 12.24 10.05
C LYS A 195 25.72 11.27 11.22
N LYS A 196 26.91 11.07 11.77
CA LYS A 196 27.09 10.19 12.94
C LYS A 196 26.32 10.73 14.16
N GLU A 197 26.47 12.01 14.48
CA GLU A 197 25.80 12.64 15.62
C GLU A 197 24.26 12.65 15.44
N VAL A 198 23.78 12.90 14.23
CA VAL A 198 22.34 12.82 13.90
C VAL A 198 21.79 11.43 14.15
N LEU A 199 22.51 10.38 13.71
CA LEU A 199 22.12 8.99 13.97
C LEU A 199 22.15 8.67 15.47
N GLU A 200 23.21 9.03 16.18
CA GLU A 200 23.32 8.79 17.62
C GLU A 200 22.21 9.48 18.42
N ARG A 201 21.84 10.69 18.03
CA ARG A 201 20.72 11.42 18.65
C ARG A 201 19.38 10.75 18.38
N ALA A 202 19.13 10.28 17.16
CA ALA A 202 17.94 9.54 16.82
C ALA A 202 17.84 8.21 17.62
N CYS A 203 18.96 7.51 17.77
CA CYS A 203 19.04 6.30 18.60
C CYS A 203 18.73 6.57 20.07
N ARG A 204 19.27 7.65 20.62
CA ARG A 204 18.94 8.11 21.99
C ARG A 204 17.50 8.57 22.13
N GLY A 205 16.88 9.05 21.06
CA GLY A 205 15.49 9.43 20.97
C GLY A 205 14.53 8.26 20.73
N ASP A 206 15.01 7.03 20.88
CA ASP A 206 14.21 5.80 20.79
C ASP A 206 13.50 5.60 19.43
N VAL A 207 14.13 6.07 18.35
CA VAL A 207 13.56 6.03 16.99
C VAL A 207 13.17 4.62 16.56
N MET A 208 13.88 3.59 17.04
CA MET A 208 13.63 2.19 16.68
C MET A 208 12.31 1.66 17.25
N ASN A 209 12.01 1.94 18.52
CA ASN A 209 10.73 1.57 19.13
C ASN A 209 9.57 2.41 18.59
N MET A 210 9.80 3.69 18.30
CA MET A 210 8.81 4.52 17.60
C MET A 210 8.46 3.94 16.23
N ALA A 211 9.45 3.44 15.49
CA ALA A 211 9.24 2.80 14.20
C ALA A 211 8.37 1.54 14.33
N LEU A 212 8.63 0.70 15.34
CA LEU A 212 7.82 -0.49 15.62
C LEU A 212 6.36 -0.15 15.94
N GLN A 213 6.14 0.76 16.87
CA GLN A 213 4.79 1.14 17.31
C GLN A 213 3.98 1.74 16.15
N ASN A 214 4.60 2.59 15.35
CA ASN A 214 3.94 3.17 14.18
C ASN A 214 3.62 2.10 13.13
N ALA A 215 4.54 1.15 12.88
CA ALA A 215 4.31 0.05 11.96
C ALA A 215 3.14 -0.84 12.40
N GLN A 216 3.08 -1.20 13.69
CA GLN A 216 1.97 -1.96 14.26
C GLN A 216 0.64 -1.24 14.03
N THR A 217 0.59 0.05 14.37
CA THR A 217 -0.62 0.86 14.23
C THR A 217 -1.07 0.98 12.78
N GLN A 218 -0.14 1.26 11.87
CA GLN A 218 -0.44 1.41 10.44
C GLN A 218 -0.95 0.10 9.82
N LEU A 219 -0.34 -1.03 10.14
CA LEU A 219 -0.79 -2.33 9.64
C LEU A 219 -2.13 -2.73 10.23
N GLN A 220 -2.37 -2.51 11.52
CA GLN A 220 -3.68 -2.76 12.13
C GLN A 220 -4.78 -1.93 11.46
N GLN A 221 -4.51 -0.65 11.17
CA GLN A 221 -5.45 0.22 10.48
C GLN A 221 -5.69 -0.21 9.03
N LEU A 222 -4.63 -0.63 8.32
CA LEU A 222 -4.74 -1.12 6.95
C LEU A 222 -5.65 -2.34 6.86
N PHE A 223 -5.44 -3.32 7.73
CA PHE A 223 -6.22 -4.54 7.73
C PHE A 223 -7.62 -4.39 8.35
N ALA A 224 -7.85 -3.41 9.21
CA ALA A 224 -9.18 -3.12 9.72
C ALA A 224 -10.19 -2.81 8.60
N LEU A 225 -9.71 -2.31 7.45
CA LEU A 225 -10.53 -2.04 6.28
C LEU A 225 -10.98 -3.31 5.55
N THR A 226 -10.32 -4.45 5.78
CA THR A 226 -10.66 -5.73 5.13
C THR A 226 -11.70 -6.55 5.89
N GLY A 227 -12.18 -6.05 7.04
CA GLY A 227 -13.11 -6.78 7.91
C GLY A 227 -12.49 -7.97 8.65
N ALA A 228 -11.16 -8.09 8.68
CA ALA A 228 -10.44 -9.10 9.46
C ALA A 228 -10.01 -8.53 10.82
N THR A 229 -9.98 -9.40 11.84
CA THR A 229 -9.35 -9.05 13.12
C THR A 229 -7.85 -9.32 13.02
N VAL A 230 -7.03 -8.25 13.13
CA VAL A 230 -5.58 -8.37 12.98
C VAL A 230 -4.87 -8.08 14.29
N THR A 231 -4.01 -9.02 14.68
CA THR A 231 -3.07 -8.86 15.78
C THR A 231 -1.66 -8.73 15.21
N VAL A 232 -1.02 -7.59 15.45
CA VAL A 232 0.35 -7.34 15.00
C VAL A 232 1.29 -7.37 16.21
N THR A 233 2.24 -8.28 16.17
CA THR A 233 3.36 -8.39 17.12
C THR A 233 4.67 -8.05 16.43
N THR A 234 5.75 -7.86 17.18
CA THR A 234 7.06 -7.53 16.63
C THR A 234 8.15 -8.41 17.24
N GLN A 235 9.22 -8.63 16.49
CA GLN A 235 10.42 -9.30 16.99
C GLN A 235 11.31 -8.37 17.84
N GLY A 236 10.93 -7.10 17.97
CA GLY A 236 11.66 -6.10 18.75
C GLY A 236 12.46 -5.12 17.89
N ALA A 237 13.13 -4.18 18.55
CA ALA A 237 13.98 -3.20 17.89
C ALA A 237 15.27 -3.87 17.39
N GLY A 238 15.63 -3.60 16.15
CA GLY A 238 16.91 -4.00 15.59
C GLY A 238 18.06 -3.12 16.07
N ALA A 239 19.26 -3.34 15.54
CA ALA A 239 20.41 -2.51 15.85
C ALA A 239 20.22 -1.10 15.28
N CYS A 240 20.44 -0.08 16.13
CA CYS A 240 20.37 1.31 15.68
C CYS A 240 21.65 1.72 14.95
N GLN A 241 21.78 1.27 13.71
CA GLN A 241 22.92 1.53 12.84
C GLN A 241 22.46 1.51 11.38
N LEU A 242 23.21 2.18 10.52
CA LEU A 242 22.94 2.07 9.09
C LEU A 242 23.16 0.63 8.61
N PRO A 243 22.32 0.12 7.70
CA PRO A 243 22.56 -1.18 7.10
C PRO A 243 23.93 -1.18 6.41
N VAL A 244 24.71 -2.23 6.65
CA VAL A 244 25.97 -2.42 5.96
C VAL A 244 25.63 -2.72 4.50
N THR A 245 25.81 -1.72 3.64
CA THR A 245 25.70 -1.96 2.20
C THR A 245 26.86 -2.88 1.81
N THR A 246 26.62 -4.19 1.78
CA THR A 246 27.49 -5.09 1.06
C THR A 246 27.39 -4.69 -0.40
N ALA A 247 28.32 -3.86 -0.86
CA ALA A 247 28.49 -3.61 -2.27
C ALA A 247 28.69 -4.99 -2.92
N SER A 248 27.65 -5.49 -3.59
CA SER A 248 27.78 -6.65 -4.46
C SER A 248 28.80 -6.28 -5.51
N ALA A 249 29.99 -6.81 -5.37
CA ALA A 249 31.00 -6.80 -6.43
C ALA A 249 30.39 -7.56 -7.61
N SER A 250 30.03 -6.84 -8.64
CA SER A 250 29.71 -7.33 -9.97
C SER A 250 30.91 -7.18 -10.87
#